data_686854f27fbeb56ae311645dfca7a4af
#
_entry.id   686854f27fbeb56ae311645dfca7a4af
#
_cell.length_a   1.000
_cell.length_b   1.000
_cell.length_c   1.000
_cell.angle_alpha   90.00
_cell.angle_beta   90.00
_cell.angle_gamma   90.00
#
_symmetry.space_group_name_H-M   'P 1'
#
loop_
_entity.id
_entity.type
_entity.pdbx_description
1 polymer ?
#
loop_
_entity_poly.entity_id
_entity_poly.type
_entity_poly.pdbx_seq_one_letter_code
_entity_poly.pdbx_strand_id
1 'polypeptide(L)'
;MTYIPAPHVTQNWQLSKPGASGRRGIVVSQAKTAAEAGVAVLDAGGNAVDAAVATALALAAVEPWNSGLGGIGFALVHRAGQRRADVVDFGPVAPRGLDPSVFKLTGRVVQDLFAWPQVEGDTNIHGPLSVAIPSAPAGYARMLAEWG
;
A
#
# COMPACT_ATOMS: atom_id res chain seq x y z
N MET A 1 -34.12 -14.97 -4.19
CA MET A 1 -34.32 -14.58 -2.77
C MET A 1 -33.56 -13.28 -2.56
N THR A 2 -34.25 -12.17 -2.30
CA THR A 2 -33.60 -10.88 -2.06
C THR A 2 -33.17 -10.85 -0.59
N TYR A 3 -31.88 -10.73 -0.33
CA TYR A 3 -31.37 -10.57 1.03
C TYR A 3 -31.80 -9.20 1.56
N ILE A 4 -32.52 -9.18 2.66
CA ILE A 4 -32.88 -7.96 3.40
C ILE A 4 -32.02 -7.95 4.67
N PRO A 5 -31.02 -7.07 4.80
CA PRO A 5 -30.20 -7.00 6.00
C PRO A 5 -31.03 -6.55 7.20
N ALA A 6 -30.69 -7.07 8.38
CA ALA A 6 -31.32 -6.62 9.61
C ALA A 6 -31.04 -5.12 9.83
N PRO A 7 -32.02 -4.36 10.41
CA PRO A 7 -31.90 -2.90 10.56
C PRO A 7 -30.64 -2.42 11.29
N HIS A 8 -30.10 -3.22 12.20
CA HIS A 8 -28.93 -2.89 13.00
C HIS A 8 -27.60 -3.11 12.26
N VAL A 9 -27.60 -3.73 11.07
CA VAL A 9 -26.41 -3.88 10.21
C VAL A 9 -26.40 -2.88 9.05
N THR A 10 -27.41 -2.02 8.96
CA THR A 10 -27.46 -0.92 7.98
C THR A 10 -26.56 0.20 8.49
N GLN A 11 -25.43 0.43 7.82
CA GLN A 11 -24.56 1.55 8.14
C GLN A 11 -24.94 2.75 7.29
N ASN A 12 -25.53 3.76 7.92
CA ASN A 12 -25.74 5.07 7.30
C ASN A 12 -24.52 5.96 7.57
N TRP A 13 -23.52 5.83 6.73
CA TRP A 13 -22.31 6.64 6.83
C TRP A 13 -22.57 8.00 6.15
N GLN A 14 -22.71 9.04 6.96
CA GLN A 14 -22.59 10.41 6.46
C GLN A 14 -21.11 10.82 6.58
N LEU A 15 -20.37 10.63 5.50
CA LEU A 15 -18.97 11.05 5.43
C LEU A 15 -18.92 12.52 5.03
N SER A 16 -18.47 13.36 5.95
CA SER A 16 -18.12 14.75 5.66
C SER A 16 -16.61 14.92 5.90
N LYS A 17 -15.86 15.07 4.81
CA LYS A 17 -14.43 15.39 4.89
C LYS A 17 -14.24 16.80 4.36
N PRO A 18 -13.76 17.74 5.20
CA PRO A 18 -13.46 19.08 4.72
C PRO A 18 -12.37 19.01 3.66
N GLY A 19 -12.53 19.76 2.58
CA GLY A 19 -11.48 19.93 1.59
C GLY A 19 -10.27 20.63 2.20
N ALA A 20 -9.08 20.30 1.71
CA ALA A 20 -7.85 20.99 2.05
C ALA A 20 -7.25 21.62 0.81
N SER A 21 -6.64 22.80 0.97
CA SER A 21 -5.90 23.46 -0.09
C SER A 21 -4.58 24.01 0.46
N GLY A 22 -3.54 24.02 -0.38
CA GLY A 22 -2.24 24.52 -0.02
C GLY A 22 -1.57 25.24 -1.18
N ARG A 23 -0.78 26.27 -0.90
CA ARG A 23 0.00 27.01 -1.91
C ARG A 23 1.39 26.42 -2.15
N ARG A 24 1.97 25.76 -1.16
CA ARG A 24 3.34 25.21 -1.19
C ARG A 24 3.39 23.70 -1.38
N GLY A 25 2.27 23.04 -1.17
CA GLY A 25 2.13 21.59 -1.31
C GLY A 25 0.89 21.09 -0.60
N ILE A 26 0.61 19.81 -0.79
CA ILE A 26 -0.47 19.09 -0.11
C ILE A 26 -0.02 17.66 0.11
N VAL A 27 -0.38 17.09 1.25
CA VAL A 27 -0.17 15.69 1.59
C VAL A 27 -1.52 15.06 1.86
N VAL A 28 -1.78 13.93 1.22
CA VAL A 28 -3.02 13.16 1.41
C VAL A 28 -2.69 11.76 1.90
N SER A 29 -3.31 11.36 2.99
CA SER A 29 -3.21 10.01 3.54
C SER A 29 -4.53 9.65 4.21
N GLN A 30 -4.81 8.37 4.37
CA GLN A 30 -6.00 7.94 5.09
C GLN A 30 -5.90 8.18 6.60
N ALA A 31 -4.68 8.22 7.16
CA ALA A 31 -4.45 8.61 8.55
C ALA A 31 -3.95 10.05 8.64
N LYS A 32 -4.64 10.89 9.44
CA LYS A 32 -4.29 12.28 9.65
C LYS A 32 -2.84 12.44 10.17
N THR A 33 -2.46 11.65 11.17
CA THR A 33 -1.10 11.68 11.76
C THR A 33 -0.02 11.39 10.72
N ALA A 34 -0.26 10.48 9.79
CA ALA A 34 0.67 10.20 8.71
C ALA A 34 0.77 11.37 7.71
N ALA A 35 -0.36 12.02 7.38
CA ALA A 35 -0.34 13.21 6.55
C ALA A 35 0.41 14.38 7.23
N GLU A 36 0.23 14.56 8.53
CA GLU A 36 0.94 15.58 9.33
C GLU A 36 2.46 15.36 9.33
N ALA A 37 2.93 14.11 9.37
CA ALA A 37 4.35 13.79 9.24
C ALA A 37 4.92 14.24 7.89
N GLY A 38 4.19 14.00 6.80
CA GLY A 38 4.59 14.48 5.46
C GLY A 38 4.57 16.02 5.36
N VAL A 39 3.57 16.68 5.94
CA VAL A 39 3.50 18.15 5.98
C VAL A 39 4.69 18.73 6.75
N ALA A 40 5.06 18.14 7.89
CA ALA A 40 6.21 18.57 8.66
C ALA A 40 7.52 18.51 7.86
N VAL A 41 7.68 17.51 7.01
CA VAL A 41 8.83 17.40 6.10
C VAL A 41 8.81 18.51 5.04
N LEU A 42 7.66 18.81 4.45
CA LEU A 42 7.52 19.94 3.51
C LEU A 42 7.84 21.28 4.18
N ASP A 43 7.38 21.49 5.42
CA ASP A 43 7.65 22.72 6.18
C ASP A 43 9.11 22.83 6.57
N ALA A 44 9.83 21.73 6.75
CA ALA A 44 11.26 21.70 6.99
C ALA A 44 12.10 21.92 5.71
N GLY A 45 11.47 22.07 4.55
CA GLY A 45 12.14 22.31 3.26
C GLY A 45 12.40 21.05 2.41
N GLY A 46 11.90 19.89 2.84
CA GLY A 46 11.91 18.68 2.04
C GLY A 46 10.98 18.79 0.83
N ASN A 47 11.19 17.94 -0.14
CA ASN A 47 10.38 17.90 -1.36
C ASN A 47 9.21 16.89 -1.25
N ALA A 48 8.46 16.71 -2.34
CA ALA A 48 7.30 15.83 -2.36
C ALA A 48 7.66 14.34 -2.16
N VAL A 49 8.86 13.93 -2.57
CA VAL A 49 9.35 12.55 -2.38
C VAL A 49 9.70 12.31 -0.92
N ASP A 50 10.41 13.24 -0.29
CA ASP A 50 10.70 13.19 1.15
C ASP A 50 9.41 13.10 1.97
N ALA A 51 8.44 13.96 1.66
CA ALA A 51 7.13 13.98 2.32
C ALA A 51 6.36 12.67 2.11
N ALA A 52 6.38 12.11 0.90
CA ALA A 52 5.70 10.85 0.61
C ALA A 52 6.30 9.67 1.39
N VAL A 53 7.62 9.58 1.46
CA VAL A 53 8.31 8.54 2.23
C VAL A 53 8.06 8.70 3.74
N ALA A 54 8.13 9.92 4.26
CA ALA A 54 7.81 10.20 5.67
C ALA A 54 6.36 9.81 6.01
N THR A 55 5.42 10.16 5.13
CA THR A 55 4.00 9.78 5.27
C THR A 55 3.83 8.26 5.27
N ALA A 56 4.50 7.55 4.35
CA ALA A 56 4.41 6.10 4.24
C ALA A 56 4.99 5.39 5.48
N LEU A 57 6.12 5.88 6.01
CA LEU A 57 6.71 5.34 7.24
C LEU A 57 5.84 5.61 8.47
N ALA A 58 5.25 6.81 8.58
CA ALA A 58 4.31 7.13 9.65
C ALA A 58 3.04 6.28 9.53
N LEU A 59 2.52 6.05 8.30
CA LEU A 59 1.37 5.20 8.05
C LEU A 59 1.62 3.76 8.48
N ALA A 60 2.84 3.25 8.25
CA ALA A 60 3.25 1.92 8.70
C ALA A 60 3.17 1.75 10.23
N ALA A 61 3.33 2.84 10.99
CA ALA A 61 3.23 2.82 12.44
C ALA A 61 1.79 2.96 12.94
N VAL A 62 0.97 3.79 12.28
CA VAL A 62 -0.40 4.09 12.75
C VAL A 62 -1.46 3.17 12.15
N GLU A 63 -1.17 2.49 11.03
CA GLU A 63 -2.05 1.51 10.38
C GLU A 63 -1.30 0.22 10.04
N PRO A 64 -0.72 -0.49 11.01
CA PRO A 64 0.13 -1.67 10.76
C PRO A 64 -0.61 -2.84 10.10
N TRP A 65 -1.93 -2.84 10.11
CA TRP A 65 -2.76 -3.84 9.42
C TRP A 65 -2.89 -3.61 7.91
N ASN A 66 -2.58 -2.42 7.40
CA ASN A 66 -2.66 -2.04 5.99
C ASN A 66 -1.30 -1.72 5.39
N SER A 67 -0.33 -1.35 6.22
CA SER A 67 0.93 -0.79 5.79
C SER A 67 2.05 -1.25 6.71
N GLY A 68 3.28 -1.31 6.21
CA GLY A 68 4.39 -1.72 7.06
C GLY A 68 5.72 -1.84 6.31
N LEU A 69 6.81 -1.97 7.07
CA LEU A 69 8.14 -2.20 6.50
C LEU A 69 8.25 -3.56 5.81
N GLY A 70 7.42 -4.53 6.21
CA GLY A 70 7.28 -5.82 5.53
C GLY A 70 6.43 -5.76 4.26
N GLY A 71 5.96 -4.57 3.89
CA GLY A 71 5.06 -4.36 2.76
C GLY A 71 5.77 -4.23 1.43
N ILE A 72 4.95 -3.93 0.46
CA ILE A 72 5.27 -3.76 -0.96
C ILE A 72 4.56 -2.50 -1.46
N GLY A 73 4.88 -2.05 -2.66
CA GLY A 73 4.14 -0.94 -3.27
C GLY A 73 4.68 -0.51 -4.61
N PHE A 74 4.08 0.57 -5.08
CA PHE A 74 4.47 1.27 -6.30
C PHE A 74 4.46 2.76 -6.01
N ALA A 75 5.38 3.49 -6.58
CA ALA A 75 5.37 4.94 -6.53
C ALA A 75 5.43 5.52 -7.94
N LEU A 76 4.58 6.53 -8.19
CA LEU A 76 4.69 7.39 -9.35
C LEU A 76 5.27 8.74 -8.90
N VAL A 77 6.38 9.12 -9.51
CA VAL A 77 7.05 10.40 -9.27
C VAL A 77 6.96 11.24 -10.53
N HIS A 78 6.21 12.34 -10.47
CA HIS A 78 6.17 13.32 -11.55
C HIS A 78 6.96 14.56 -11.14
N ARG A 79 7.98 14.87 -11.91
CA ARG A 79 8.84 16.05 -11.69
C ARG A 79 8.38 17.21 -12.56
N ALA A 80 8.33 18.42 -11.98
CA ALA A 80 7.97 19.63 -12.71
C ALA A 80 8.86 19.80 -13.95
N GLY A 81 8.26 20.14 -15.07
CA GLY A 81 8.96 20.33 -16.35
C GLY A 81 9.26 19.03 -17.12
N GLN A 82 8.96 17.85 -16.57
CA GLN A 82 9.08 16.60 -17.29
C GLN A 82 7.74 16.16 -17.90
N ARG A 83 7.81 15.54 -19.08
CA ARG A 83 6.62 15.03 -19.78
C ARG A 83 6.23 13.61 -19.35
N ARG A 84 7.06 12.95 -18.55
CA ARG A 84 6.87 11.57 -18.09
C ARG A 84 6.92 11.53 -16.57
N ALA A 85 6.18 10.59 -16.00
CA ALA A 85 6.34 10.18 -14.63
C ALA A 85 7.32 9.00 -14.56
N ASP A 86 8.14 8.98 -13.53
CA ASP A 86 8.99 7.84 -13.20
C ASP A 86 8.20 6.87 -12.30
N VAL A 87 8.40 5.58 -12.48
CA VAL A 87 7.77 4.54 -11.67
C VAL A 87 8.84 3.81 -10.89
N VAL A 88 8.66 3.73 -9.58
CA VAL A 88 9.45 2.84 -8.72
C VAL A 88 8.54 1.66 -8.38
N ASP A 89 8.89 0.52 -8.94
CA ASP A 89 8.22 -0.75 -8.66
C ASP A 89 8.98 -1.48 -7.55
N PHE A 90 8.37 -1.56 -6.38
CA PHE A 90 8.76 -2.40 -5.27
C PHE A 90 7.61 -3.33 -4.88
N GLY A 91 6.94 -3.85 -5.90
CA GLY A 91 5.87 -4.86 -5.79
C GLY A 91 6.37 -6.18 -5.23
N PRO A 92 5.45 -7.14 -5.04
CA PRO A 92 5.78 -8.41 -4.43
C PRO A 92 6.64 -9.24 -5.39
N VAL A 93 7.69 -9.82 -4.84
CA VAL A 93 8.48 -10.84 -5.52
C VAL A 93 8.55 -12.10 -4.68
N ALA A 94 8.54 -13.24 -5.36
CA ALA A 94 8.75 -14.52 -4.71
C ALA A 94 10.21 -14.67 -4.25
N PRO A 95 10.50 -15.44 -3.21
CA PRO A 95 11.85 -15.81 -2.85
C PRO A 95 12.59 -16.46 -4.02
N ARG A 96 13.88 -16.13 -4.16
CA ARG A 96 14.72 -16.73 -5.20
C ARG A 96 14.79 -18.25 -5.02
N GLY A 97 14.51 -18.98 -6.08
CA GLY A 97 14.51 -20.44 -6.05
C GLY A 97 13.22 -21.08 -5.55
N LEU A 98 12.17 -20.28 -5.28
CA LEU A 98 10.85 -20.86 -5.03
C LEU A 98 10.36 -21.56 -6.29
N ASP A 99 10.08 -22.87 -6.17
CA ASP A 99 9.43 -23.64 -7.22
C ASP A 99 7.90 -23.48 -7.10
N PRO A 100 7.21 -22.90 -8.10
CA PRO A 100 5.77 -22.75 -8.05
C PRO A 100 5.00 -24.09 -7.93
N SER A 101 5.61 -25.22 -8.28
CA SER A 101 4.99 -26.54 -8.18
C SER A 101 4.71 -26.99 -6.74
N VAL A 102 5.30 -26.31 -5.75
CA VAL A 102 4.97 -26.56 -4.33
C VAL A 102 3.52 -26.17 -3.99
N PHE A 103 2.92 -25.28 -4.77
CA PHE A 103 1.53 -24.86 -4.62
C PHE A 103 0.61 -25.77 -5.43
N LYS A 104 0.25 -26.91 -4.87
CA LYS A 104 -0.64 -27.86 -5.54
C LYS A 104 -2.05 -27.31 -5.61
N LEU A 105 -2.62 -27.30 -6.82
CA LEU A 105 -3.99 -26.83 -7.04
C LEU A 105 -5.01 -27.93 -6.73
N THR A 106 -6.09 -27.57 -6.02
CA THR A 106 -7.18 -28.49 -5.72
C THR A 106 -8.14 -28.71 -6.92
N GLY A 107 -7.99 -27.94 -7.99
CA GLY A 107 -8.95 -27.86 -9.09
C GLY A 107 -10.19 -27.02 -8.78
N ARG A 108 -10.29 -26.44 -7.61
CA ARG A 108 -11.38 -25.53 -7.20
C ARG A 108 -10.94 -24.07 -7.33
N VAL A 109 -11.93 -23.18 -7.28
CA VAL A 109 -11.74 -21.73 -7.27
C VAL A 109 -12.25 -21.20 -5.94
N VAL A 110 -11.46 -20.35 -5.29
CA VAL A 110 -11.87 -19.66 -4.06
C VAL A 110 -12.97 -18.63 -4.41
N GLN A 111 -14.06 -18.65 -3.63
CA GLN A 111 -15.17 -17.71 -3.78
C GLN A 111 -14.90 -16.48 -2.88
N ASP A 112 -13.91 -15.68 -3.27
CA ASP A 112 -13.52 -14.44 -2.60
C ASP A 112 -13.69 -13.26 -3.56
N LEU A 113 -13.19 -12.09 -3.21
CA LEU A 113 -13.22 -10.87 -4.03
C LEU A 113 -12.67 -11.12 -5.45
N PHE A 114 -11.71 -12.00 -5.56
CA PHE A 114 -11.16 -12.49 -6.82
C PHE A 114 -11.25 -14.01 -6.89
N ALA A 115 -11.62 -14.53 -8.06
CA ALA A 115 -11.74 -15.98 -8.30
C ALA A 115 -10.35 -16.62 -8.50
N TRP A 116 -9.60 -16.82 -7.43
CA TRP A 116 -8.28 -17.44 -7.46
C TRP A 116 -8.36 -18.97 -7.46
N PRO A 117 -7.47 -19.68 -8.18
CA PRO A 117 -7.31 -21.11 -8.02
C PRO A 117 -6.97 -21.45 -6.56
N GLN A 118 -7.68 -22.41 -5.98
CA GLN A 118 -7.43 -22.85 -4.62
C GLN A 118 -6.21 -23.76 -4.56
N VAL A 119 -5.34 -23.52 -3.57
CA VAL A 119 -4.16 -24.32 -3.26
C VAL A 119 -4.46 -25.28 -2.11
N GLU A 120 -3.92 -26.50 -2.15
CA GLU A 120 -4.04 -27.48 -1.06
C GLU A 120 -3.51 -26.91 0.25
N GLY A 121 -4.31 -27.01 1.31
CA GLY A 121 -3.95 -26.54 2.64
C GLY A 121 -3.78 -25.02 2.75
N ASP A 122 -4.20 -24.26 1.75
CA ASP A 122 -4.10 -22.81 1.69
C ASP A 122 -2.68 -22.27 1.97
N THR A 123 -1.66 -23.04 1.55
CA THR A 123 -0.24 -22.75 1.85
C THR A 123 0.27 -21.47 1.14
N ASN A 124 -0.44 -20.97 0.15
CA ASN A 124 -0.21 -19.67 -0.48
C ASN A 124 -0.79 -18.49 0.32
N ILE A 125 -1.62 -18.77 1.33
CA ILE A 125 -2.28 -17.77 2.18
C ILE A 125 -1.70 -17.80 3.59
N HIS A 126 -1.37 -18.98 4.10
CA HIS A 126 -0.92 -19.19 5.46
C HIS A 126 0.45 -19.88 5.52
N GLY A 127 1.28 -19.46 6.47
CA GLY A 127 2.57 -20.07 6.74
C GLY A 127 3.73 -19.51 5.90
N PRO A 128 4.89 -20.16 5.94
CA PRO A 128 6.14 -19.62 5.40
C PRO A 128 6.14 -19.48 3.86
N LEU A 129 5.31 -20.23 3.15
CA LEU A 129 5.21 -20.14 1.69
C LEU A 129 4.35 -18.96 1.22
N SER A 130 3.57 -18.33 2.12
CA SER A 130 2.75 -17.17 1.78
C SER A 130 3.50 -15.83 1.83
N VAL A 131 4.77 -15.85 2.23
CA VAL A 131 5.55 -14.63 2.46
C VAL A 131 6.22 -14.17 1.16
N ALA A 132 5.90 -12.94 0.73
CA ALA A 132 6.65 -12.25 -0.31
C ALA A 132 7.90 -11.59 0.27
N ILE A 133 8.91 -11.32 -0.56
CA ILE A 133 10.09 -10.57 -0.14
C ILE A 133 9.69 -9.14 0.20
N PRO A 134 9.97 -8.64 1.42
CA PRO A 134 9.67 -7.27 1.82
C PRO A 134 10.51 -6.28 1.04
N SER A 135 9.89 -5.40 0.29
CA SER A 135 10.59 -4.48 -0.62
C SER A 135 10.31 -2.99 -0.34
N ALA A 136 9.36 -2.66 0.54
CA ALA A 136 9.02 -1.28 0.85
C ALA A 136 10.22 -0.43 1.31
N PRO A 137 11.08 -0.87 2.25
CA PRO A 137 12.24 -0.08 2.65
C PRO A 137 13.23 0.17 1.51
N ALA A 138 13.43 -0.82 0.63
CA ALA A 138 14.29 -0.66 -0.54
C ALA A 138 13.71 0.35 -1.54
N GLY A 139 12.39 0.30 -1.75
CA GLY A 139 11.66 1.28 -2.58
C GLY A 139 11.80 2.69 -2.04
N TYR A 140 11.58 2.89 -0.73
CA TYR A 140 11.74 4.20 -0.08
C TYR A 140 13.19 4.71 -0.15
N ALA A 141 14.16 3.85 0.13
CA ALA A 141 15.57 4.23 0.03
C ALA A 141 15.95 4.64 -1.40
N ARG A 142 15.43 3.92 -2.40
CA ARG A 142 15.65 4.27 -3.82
C ARG A 142 15.05 5.63 -4.16
N MET A 143 13.82 5.90 -3.72
CA MET A 143 13.14 7.18 -3.97
C MET A 143 13.93 8.35 -3.37
N LEU A 144 14.33 8.22 -2.10
CA LEU A 144 15.11 9.25 -1.41
C LEU A 144 16.47 9.48 -2.07
N ALA A 145 17.17 8.43 -2.48
CA ALA A 145 18.47 8.54 -3.10
C ALA A 145 18.44 9.21 -4.49
N GLU A 146 17.33 9.08 -5.20
CA GLU A 146 17.22 9.57 -6.58
C GLU A 146 16.57 10.96 -6.66
N TRP A 147 15.63 11.25 -5.76
CA TRP A 147 14.82 12.46 -5.86
C TRP A 147 14.51 13.15 -4.52
N GLY A 148 14.99 12.62 -3.38
CA GLY A 148 14.85 13.21 -2.05
C GLY A 148 15.78 14.41 -1.80
#